data_bde978c60fb0a0e24eeac6c70fe91a3f
#
_entry.id   bde978c60fb0a0e24eeac6c70fe91a3f
#
_cell.length_a   1.000
_cell.length_b   1.000
_cell.length_c   1.000
_cell.angle_alpha   90.00
_cell.angle_beta   90.00
_cell.angle_gamma   90.00
#
_symmetry.space_group_name_H-M   'P 1'
#
loop_
_entity.id
_entity.type
_entity.pdbx_description
1 polymer ?
#
loop_
_entity_poly.entity_id
_entity_poly.type
_entity_poly.pdbx_seq_one_letter_code
_entity_poly.pdbx_strand_id
1 'polypeptide(L)'
;MNTITDSPALADRRITLEHLRAFVAVAETGGFQSAGQEIFRTQSAVTQSLRKLEEYLNCQLLKRRQGHLMGLTEEGLRLLPEVRGILGRLDSVLGIIQRPELKGHIALGIPDSFNTTQIQGAVARCAAMNKGLKIQVTTGFSSFLADKLDRGGLDVVILQRHCNYVSPYRPSYEHVLMEERLCWVSGGRDDFKSMEELPLITFSEGCTSYRPAMLESLAAVNRPYYLSFVSGSYESVRSAIISGFGIGVLPEKEIDDRYVILTDKDGLPELPAVSVVLQSKSESPVIRQFCDLLKSLPDFNKNHKN
;
A
#
# COMPACT_ATOMS: atom_id res chain seq x y z
N MET A 1 -35.42 5.91 17.92
CA MET A 1 -35.03 7.18 17.24
C MET A 1 -33.71 7.62 17.86
N ASN A 2 -32.58 7.12 17.33
CA ASN A 2 -31.26 7.59 17.75
C ASN A 2 -31.00 8.92 17.05
N THR A 3 -31.02 9.98 17.80
CA THR A 3 -30.74 11.32 17.33
C THR A 3 -29.28 11.44 16.94
N ILE A 4 -29.06 11.83 15.69
CA ILE A 4 -27.74 12.15 15.08
C ILE A 4 -26.95 13.20 15.89
N THR A 5 -27.56 13.79 16.92
CA THR A 5 -27.04 14.89 17.76
C THR A 5 -26.04 14.45 18.83
N ASP A 6 -25.83 13.15 19.08
CA ASP A 6 -24.92 12.68 20.15
C ASP A 6 -23.47 12.44 19.71
N SER A 7 -23.12 12.73 18.47
CA SER A 7 -21.71 12.67 18.03
C SER A 7 -21.02 14.01 18.30
N PRO A 8 -19.99 14.07 19.14
CA PRO A 8 -19.22 15.31 19.40
C PRO A 8 -18.71 15.97 18.11
N ALA A 9 -18.39 15.15 17.09
CA ALA A 9 -17.92 15.63 15.78
C ALA A 9 -18.97 16.42 14.98
N LEU A 10 -20.28 16.17 15.20
CA LEU A 10 -21.38 16.90 14.54
C LEU A 10 -21.76 18.16 15.29
N ALA A 11 -21.55 18.21 16.59
CA ALA A 11 -21.85 19.36 17.45
C ALA A 11 -20.76 20.44 17.38
N ASP A 12 -19.50 20.07 17.16
CA ASP A 12 -18.36 20.98 17.14
C ASP A 12 -18.11 21.55 15.72
N ARG A 13 -18.36 22.84 15.54
CA ARG A 13 -18.16 23.56 14.27
C ARG A 13 -16.83 24.31 14.20
N ARG A 14 -15.96 24.20 15.19
CA ARG A 14 -14.70 24.97 15.29
C ARG A 14 -13.65 24.46 14.31
N ILE A 15 -13.60 23.15 14.06
CA ILE A 15 -12.70 22.56 13.04
C ILE A 15 -13.47 22.41 11.74
N THR A 16 -12.87 22.88 10.66
CA THR A 16 -13.42 22.78 9.30
C THR A 16 -12.48 21.99 8.41
N LEU A 17 -13.01 21.46 7.31
CA LEU A 17 -12.19 20.78 6.28
C LEU A 17 -11.13 21.71 5.68
N GLU A 18 -11.36 23.02 5.66
CA GLU A 18 -10.38 24.01 5.20
C GLU A 18 -9.17 24.08 6.14
N HIS A 19 -9.39 24.00 7.45
CA HIS A 19 -8.30 23.91 8.43
C HIS A 19 -7.46 22.65 8.22
N LEU A 20 -8.11 21.50 7.97
CA LEU A 20 -7.44 20.23 7.73
C LEU A 20 -6.63 20.23 6.42
N ARG A 21 -7.22 20.77 5.33
CA ARG A 21 -6.54 20.94 4.04
C ARG A 21 -5.32 21.85 4.14
N ALA A 22 -5.45 22.97 4.85
CA ALA A 22 -4.34 23.90 5.06
C ALA A 22 -3.17 23.22 5.80
N PHE A 23 -3.47 22.41 6.82
CA PHE A 23 -2.45 21.66 7.56
C PHE A 23 -1.72 20.64 6.67
N VAL A 24 -2.45 19.82 5.94
CA VAL A 24 -1.85 18.81 5.04
C VAL A 24 -1.02 19.50 3.95
N ALA A 25 -1.56 20.53 3.29
CA ALA A 25 -0.85 21.24 2.24
C ALA A 25 0.48 21.85 2.74
N VAL A 26 0.50 22.49 3.92
CA VAL A 26 1.75 23.03 4.49
C VAL A 26 2.72 21.92 4.88
N ALA A 27 2.23 20.82 5.44
CA ALA A 27 3.07 19.68 5.81
C ALA A 27 3.72 19.02 4.58
N GLU A 28 3.03 19.00 3.45
CA GLU A 28 3.49 18.36 2.21
C GLU A 28 4.39 19.24 1.35
N THR A 29 4.04 20.50 1.20
CA THR A 29 4.80 21.43 0.36
C THR A 29 5.99 22.07 1.07
N GLY A 30 6.07 21.95 2.40
CA GLY A 30 7.13 22.55 3.20
C GLY A 30 7.07 24.09 3.28
N GLY A 31 5.95 24.73 2.85
CA GLY A 31 5.84 26.18 2.85
C GLY A 31 4.41 26.69 2.75
N PHE A 32 4.15 27.86 3.37
CA PHE A 32 2.81 28.48 3.38
C PHE A 32 2.40 29.03 2.02
N GLN A 33 3.35 29.55 1.24
CA GLN A 33 3.08 30.08 -0.10
C GLN A 33 2.76 28.95 -1.07
N SER A 34 3.58 27.91 -1.09
CA SER A 34 3.38 26.71 -1.92
C SER A 34 2.07 26.01 -1.56
N ALA A 35 1.76 25.88 -0.27
CA ALA A 35 0.49 25.34 0.19
C ALA A 35 -0.70 26.17 -0.29
N GLY A 36 -0.59 27.51 -0.28
CA GLY A 36 -1.62 28.39 -0.81
C GLY A 36 -1.89 28.15 -2.29
N GLN A 37 -0.84 27.98 -3.10
CA GLN A 37 -0.95 27.65 -4.51
C GLN A 37 -1.65 26.29 -4.72
N GLU A 38 -1.25 25.28 -3.94
CA GLU A 38 -1.79 23.92 -4.03
C GLU A 38 -3.31 23.86 -3.76
N ILE A 39 -3.77 24.56 -2.72
CA ILE A 39 -5.20 24.55 -2.32
C ILE A 39 -6.01 25.74 -2.83
N PHE A 40 -5.47 26.51 -3.77
CA PHE A 40 -6.11 27.70 -4.37
C PHE A 40 -6.54 28.75 -3.33
N ARG A 41 -5.64 29.06 -2.38
CA ARG A 41 -5.82 30.04 -1.31
C ARG A 41 -4.62 30.98 -1.21
N THR A 42 -4.84 32.13 -0.59
CA THR A 42 -3.71 33.03 -0.28
C THR A 42 -2.88 32.48 0.88
N GLN A 43 -1.59 32.82 0.92
CA GLN A 43 -0.70 32.48 2.02
C GLN A 43 -1.27 32.89 3.38
N SER A 44 -1.89 34.12 3.45
CA SER A 44 -2.51 34.64 4.67
C SER A 44 -3.69 33.76 5.12
N ALA A 45 -4.53 33.30 4.20
CA ALA A 45 -5.66 32.40 4.50
C ALA A 45 -5.18 31.07 5.04
N VAL A 46 -4.14 30.47 4.41
CA VAL A 46 -3.53 29.22 4.89
C VAL A 46 -2.96 29.39 6.31
N THR A 47 -2.23 30.49 6.54
CA THR A 47 -1.65 30.81 7.86
C THR A 47 -2.73 30.94 8.92
N GLN A 48 -3.84 31.64 8.60
CA GLN A 48 -4.96 31.86 9.52
C GLN A 48 -5.71 30.54 9.81
N SER A 49 -5.95 29.74 8.79
CA SER A 49 -6.60 28.42 8.94
C SER A 49 -5.79 27.50 9.86
N LEU A 50 -4.48 27.47 9.67
CA LEU A 50 -3.60 26.65 10.49
C LEU A 50 -3.52 27.15 11.93
N ARG A 51 -3.41 28.48 12.12
CA ARG A 51 -3.40 29.08 13.46
C ARG A 51 -4.68 28.73 14.23
N LYS A 52 -5.86 28.83 13.61
CA LYS A 52 -7.13 28.45 14.22
C LYS A 52 -7.16 26.95 14.60
N LEU A 53 -6.59 26.08 13.76
CA LEU A 53 -6.49 24.65 14.07
C LEU A 53 -5.60 24.41 15.30
N GLU A 54 -4.42 25.04 15.35
CA GLU A 54 -3.50 24.95 16.48
C GLU A 54 -4.11 25.53 17.78
N GLU A 55 -4.80 26.66 17.69
CA GLU A 55 -5.53 27.28 18.81
C GLU A 55 -6.63 26.33 19.33
N TYR A 56 -7.41 25.74 18.44
CA TYR A 56 -8.46 24.81 18.82
C TYR A 56 -7.92 23.54 19.49
N LEU A 57 -6.84 22.96 18.93
CA LEU A 57 -6.20 21.77 19.48
C LEU A 57 -5.35 22.06 20.72
N ASN A 58 -5.16 23.35 21.05
CA ASN A 58 -4.29 23.83 22.12
C ASN A 58 -2.87 23.24 22.04
N CYS A 59 -2.36 23.03 20.82
CA CYS A 59 -1.01 22.56 20.57
C CYS A 59 -0.48 23.12 19.25
N GLN A 60 0.85 23.14 19.11
CA GLN A 60 1.51 23.53 17.87
C GLN A 60 1.72 22.29 17.01
N LEU A 61 1.35 22.36 15.74
CA LEU A 61 1.53 21.28 14.76
C LEU A 61 2.79 21.46 13.92
N LEU A 62 3.27 22.70 13.81
CA LEU A 62 4.44 23.07 13.01
C LEU A 62 5.54 23.68 13.88
N LYS A 63 6.78 23.24 13.64
CA LYS A 63 8.00 23.86 14.16
C LYS A 63 8.33 25.08 13.31
N ARG A 64 8.40 26.26 13.91
CA ARG A 64 8.71 27.53 13.23
C ARG A 64 9.93 28.17 13.90
N ARG A 65 10.84 28.72 13.10
CA ARG A 65 11.96 29.51 13.58
C ARG A 65 12.07 30.77 12.74
N GLN A 66 11.99 31.94 13.38
CA GLN A 66 12.04 33.27 12.72
C GLN A 66 11.07 33.36 11.52
N GLY A 67 9.86 32.82 11.63
CA GLY A 67 8.85 32.83 10.56
C GLY A 67 9.01 31.74 9.49
N HIS A 68 10.08 31.00 9.50
CA HIS A 68 10.31 29.88 8.57
C HIS A 68 9.83 28.54 9.14
N LEU A 69 9.22 27.74 8.29
CA LEU A 69 8.81 26.38 8.62
C LEU A 69 10.05 25.49 8.73
N MET A 70 10.19 24.79 9.85
CA MET A 70 11.30 23.87 10.12
C MET A 70 10.86 22.39 10.09
N GLY A 71 9.56 22.12 9.96
CA GLY A 71 8.98 20.78 9.95
C GLY A 71 7.76 20.66 10.87
N LEU A 72 7.35 19.43 11.14
CA LEU A 72 6.24 19.09 12.02
C LEU A 72 6.71 18.93 13.47
N THR A 73 5.83 19.24 14.42
CA THR A 73 5.98 18.83 15.83
C THR A 73 5.68 17.34 15.97
N GLU A 74 5.83 16.80 17.17
CA GLU A 74 5.41 15.42 17.47
C GLU A 74 3.90 15.25 17.29
N GLU A 75 3.13 16.22 17.77
CA GLU A 75 1.68 16.30 17.60
C GLU A 75 1.30 16.38 16.12
N GLY A 76 2.02 17.19 15.34
CA GLY A 76 1.82 17.31 13.88
C GLY A 76 2.11 16.01 13.15
N LEU A 77 3.16 15.28 13.52
CA LEU A 77 3.49 13.97 12.95
C LEU A 77 2.41 12.92 13.26
N ARG A 78 1.85 12.94 14.47
CA ARG A 78 0.77 12.04 14.87
C ARG A 78 -0.56 12.39 14.18
N LEU A 79 -0.87 13.67 14.03
CA LEU A 79 -2.13 14.14 13.44
C LEU A 79 -2.17 13.96 11.91
N LEU A 80 -1.06 14.12 11.21
CA LEU A 80 -1.00 14.14 9.75
C LEU A 80 -1.61 12.90 9.08
N PRO A 81 -1.30 11.66 9.48
CA PRO A 81 -1.90 10.47 8.86
C PRO A 81 -3.41 10.40 9.08
N GLU A 82 -3.92 10.82 10.23
CA GLU A 82 -5.35 10.82 10.54
C GLU A 82 -6.11 11.84 9.68
N VAL A 83 -5.56 13.06 9.55
CA VAL A 83 -6.17 14.09 8.71
C VAL A 83 -6.17 13.69 7.24
N ARG A 84 -5.09 13.07 6.75
CA ARG A 84 -5.07 12.49 5.39
C ARG A 84 -6.16 11.45 5.19
N GLY A 85 -6.36 10.58 6.18
CA GLY A 85 -7.42 9.58 6.16
C GLY A 85 -8.82 10.20 6.04
N ILE A 86 -9.08 11.26 6.81
CA ILE A 86 -10.36 12.01 6.76
C ILE A 86 -10.58 12.64 5.38
N LEU A 87 -9.58 13.37 4.86
CA LEU A 87 -9.69 14.03 3.55
C LEU A 87 -9.82 13.02 2.40
N GLY A 88 -9.05 11.93 2.42
CA GLY A 88 -9.18 10.86 1.43
C GLY A 88 -10.55 10.17 1.47
N ARG A 89 -11.15 10.03 2.66
CA ARG A 89 -12.51 9.49 2.81
C ARG A 89 -13.57 10.47 2.28
N LEU A 90 -13.35 11.77 2.47
CA LEU A 90 -14.21 12.80 1.89
C LEU A 90 -14.15 12.78 0.36
N ASP A 91 -12.95 12.72 -0.22
CA ASP A 91 -12.77 12.67 -1.68
C ASP A 91 -13.41 11.40 -2.27
N SER A 92 -13.32 10.29 -1.55
CA SER A 92 -14.01 9.05 -1.92
C SER A 92 -15.52 9.23 -1.95
N VAL A 93 -16.11 9.89 -0.93
CA VAL A 93 -17.56 10.17 -0.86
C VAL A 93 -17.99 11.13 -1.95
N LEU A 94 -17.25 12.20 -2.20
CA LEU A 94 -17.54 13.15 -3.28
C LEU A 94 -17.42 12.49 -4.66
N GLY A 95 -16.43 11.62 -4.83
CA GLY A 95 -16.25 10.81 -6.03
C GLY A 95 -17.44 9.91 -6.36
N ILE A 96 -18.16 9.43 -5.35
CA ILE A 96 -19.40 8.63 -5.55
C ILE A 96 -20.49 9.43 -6.29
N ILE A 97 -20.62 10.72 -5.96
CA ILE A 97 -21.67 11.58 -6.51
C ILE A 97 -21.27 12.13 -7.89
N GLN A 98 -19.98 12.35 -8.13
CA GLN A 98 -19.47 13.01 -9.34
C GLN A 98 -19.08 12.03 -10.46
N ARG A 99 -18.91 10.73 -10.16
CA ARG A 99 -18.52 9.75 -11.18
C ARG A 99 -19.77 9.13 -11.81
N PRO A 100 -19.81 8.99 -13.15
CA PRO A 100 -20.88 8.24 -13.80
C PRO A 100 -20.89 6.80 -13.25
N GLU A 101 -22.09 6.24 -13.08
CA GLU A 101 -22.27 4.87 -12.60
C GLU A 101 -21.53 3.89 -13.52
N LEU A 102 -20.64 3.10 -12.96
CA LEU A 102 -19.93 2.07 -13.71
C LEU A 102 -20.92 0.94 -14.05
N LYS A 103 -20.94 0.55 -15.32
CA LYS A 103 -21.78 -0.56 -15.81
C LYS A 103 -20.92 -1.51 -16.63
N GLY A 104 -21.22 -2.79 -16.53
CA GLY A 104 -20.52 -3.82 -17.29
C GLY A 104 -19.97 -4.94 -16.43
N HIS A 105 -19.00 -5.65 -16.97
CA HIS A 105 -18.28 -6.74 -16.28
C HIS A 105 -16.81 -6.39 -16.22
N ILE A 106 -16.15 -6.65 -15.09
CA ILE A 106 -14.71 -6.52 -14.88
C ILE A 106 -14.19 -7.81 -14.28
N ALA A 107 -13.24 -8.45 -14.96
CA ALA A 107 -12.47 -9.56 -14.45
C ALA A 107 -11.15 -9.04 -13.85
N LEU A 108 -11.05 -9.08 -12.51
CA LEU A 108 -9.92 -8.58 -11.72
C LEU A 108 -9.03 -9.72 -11.24
N GLY A 109 -7.73 -9.64 -11.47
CA GLY A 109 -6.72 -10.53 -10.90
C GLY A 109 -6.02 -9.89 -9.70
N ILE A 110 -5.85 -10.65 -8.61
CA ILE A 110 -5.16 -10.20 -7.38
C ILE A 110 -4.21 -11.30 -6.93
N PRO A 111 -2.94 -10.98 -6.52
CA PRO A 111 -2.03 -12.00 -6.00
C PRO A 111 -2.54 -12.64 -4.71
N ASP A 112 -2.34 -13.95 -4.55
CA ASP A 112 -2.71 -14.68 -3.32
C ASP A 112 -1.97 -14.17 -2.07
N SER A 113 -0.76 -13.64 -2.25
CA SER A 113 0.07 -13.05 -1.20
C SER A 113 -0.41 -11.68 -0.72
N PHE A 114 -1.38 -11.08 -1.39
CA PHE A 114 -1.92 -9.79 -0.98
C PHE A 114 -2.89 -9.99 0.17
N ASN A 115 -2.73 -9.20 1.25
CA ASN A 115 -3.76 -9.17 2.31
C ASN A 115 -5.07 -8.69 1.69
N THR A 116 -5.86 -9.67 1.24
CA THR A 116 -6.99 -9.49 0.34
C THR A 116 -8.14 -8.74 0.99
N THR A 117 -8.19 -8.68 2.34
CA THR A 117 -9.32 -8.13 3.08
C THR A 117 -9.60 -6.66 2.71
N GLN A 118 -8.56 -5.86 2.54
CA GLN A 118 -8.70 -4.43 2.25
C GLN A 118 -9.10 -4.19 0.79
N ILE A 119 -8.43 -4.89 -0.15
CA ILE A 119 -8.77 -4.81 -1.59
C ILE A 119 -10.16 -5.41 -1.83
N GLN A 120 -10.45 -6.57 -1.25
CA GLN A 120 -11.77 -7.20 -1.34
C GLN A 120 -12.85 -6.28 -0.78
N GLY A 121 -12.61 -5.63 0.37
CA GLY A 121 -13.53 -4.65 0.94
C GLY A 121 -13.75 -3.44 0.01
N ALA A 122 -12.72 -2.96 -0.66
CA ALA A 122 -12.82 -1.85 -1.61
C ALA A 122 -13.56 -2.27 -2.90
N VAL A 123 -13.24 -3.45 -3.44
CA VAL A 123 -13.92 -4.03 -4.60
C VAL A 123 -15.39 -4.28 -4.30
N ALA A 124 -15.71 -4.84 -3.13
CA ALA A 124 -17.09 -5.06 -2.70
C ALA A 124 -17.87 -3.74 -2.55
N ARG A 125 -17.24 -2.70 -1.98
CA ARG A 125 -17.88 -1.36 -1.92
C ARG A 125 -18.08 -0.77 -3.31
N CYS A 126 -17.10 -0.93 -4.22
CA CYS A 126 -17.25 -0.48 -5.60
C CYS A 126 -18.44 -1.15 -6.29
N ALA A 127 -18.58 -2.46 -6.17
CA ALA A 127 -19.71 -3.21 -6.73
C ALA A 127 -21.04 -2.79 -6.10
N ALA A 128 -21.08 -2.57 -4.78
CA ALA A 128 -22.29 -2.15 -4.07
C ALA A 128 -22.77 -0.74 -4.50
N MET A 129 -21.83 0.16 -4.81
CA MET A 129 -22.13 1.53 -5.27
C MET A 129 -22.51 1.60 -6.75
N ASN A 130 -22.17 0.59 -7.54
CA ASN A 130 -22.40 0.55 -8.98
C ASN A 130 -23.26 -0.69 -9.31
N LYS A 131 -24.58 -0.61 -9.14
CA LYS A 131 -25.50 -1.75 -9.31
C LYS A 131 -25.42 -2.42 -10.69
N GLY A 132 -24.97 -1.71 -11.71
CA GLY A 132 -24.76 -2.21 -13.06
C GLY A 132 -23.39 -2.85 -13.29
N LEU A 133 -22.48 -2.85 -12.30
CA LEU A 133 -21.13 -3.39 -12.40
C LEU A 133 -21.04 -4.77 -11.76
N LYS A 134 -20.62 -5.76 -12.54
CA LYS A 134 -20.28 -7.10 -12.04
C LYS A 134 -18.76 -7.24 -12.00
N ILE A 135 -18.19 -7.56 -10.84
CA ILE A 135 -16.75 -7.77 -10.67
C ILE A 135 -16.54 -9.25 -10.33
N GLN A 136 -15.73 -9.91 -11.17
CA GLN A 136 -15.24 -11.25 -10.91
C GLN A 136 -13.79 -11.17 -10.47
N VAL A 137 -13.46 -11.73 -9.30
CA VAL A 137 -12.09 -11.76 -8.78
C VAL A 137 -11.49 -13.14 -8.98
N THR A 138 -10.27 -13.17 -9.51
CA THR A 138 -9.42 -14.36 -9.63
C THR A 138 -8.15 -14.12 -8.83
N THR A 139 -7.74 -15.09 -8.01
CA THR A 139 -6.47 -15.03 -7.27
C THR A 139 -5.45 -16.01 -7.83
N GLY A 140 -4.17 -15.74 -7.60
CA GLY A 140 -3.07 -16.61 -8.03
C GLY A 140 -1.73 -15.91 -8.05
N PHE A 141 -0.68 -16.59 -8.53
CA PHE A 141 0.62 -15.96 -8.71
C PHE A 141 0.62 -14.91 -9.81
N SER A 142 1.50 -13.93 -9.68
CA SER A 142 1.62 -12.82 -10.63
C SER A 142 1.87 -13.28 -12.07
N SER A 143 2.65 -14.35 -12.28
CA SER A 143 2.87 -14.94 -13.62
C SER A 143 1.57 -15.48 -14.24
N PHE A 144 0.77 -16.19 -13.49
CA PHE A 144 -0.52 -16.72 -13.94
C PHE A 144 -1.53 -15.60 -14.25
N LEU A 145 -1.57 -14.57 -13.39
CA LEU A 145 -2.47 -13.41 -13.59
C LEU A 145 -2.06 -12.60 -14.83
N ALA A 146 -0.75 -12.40 -15.03
CA ALA A 146 -0.22 -11.71 -16.20
C ALA A 146 -0.53 -12.46 -17.52
N ASP A 147 -0.36 -13.80 -17.54
CA ASP A 147 -0.73 -14.64 -18.69
C ASP A 147 -2.24 -14.54 -18.98
N LYS A 148 -3.09 -14.60 -17.95
CA LYS A 148 -4.54 -14.42 -18.12
C LYS A 148 -4.92 -13.03 -18.64
N LEU A 149 -4.25 -11.98 -18.17
CA LEU A 149 -4.44 -10.62 -18.70
C LEU A 149 -4.08 -10.58 -20.18
N ASP A 150 -2.93 -11.12 -20.57
CA ASP A 150 -2.47 -11.13 -21.96
C ASP A 150 -3.42 -11.87 -22.89
N ARG A 151 -3.96 -13.01 -22.46
CA ARG A 151 -4.95 -13.80 -23.20
C ARG A 151 -6.38 -13.24 -23.16
N GLY A 152 -6.60 -12.11 -22.48
CA GLY A 152 -7.92 -11.48 -22.37
C GLY A 152 -8.88 -12.20 -21.43
N GLY A 153 -8.39 -13.08 -20.56
CA GLY A 153 -9.17 -13.72 -19.49
C GLY A 153 -9.34 -12.86 -18.24
N LEU A 154 -8.58 -11.77 -18.14
CA LEU A 154 -8.70 -10.72 -17.13
C LEU A 154 -8.64 -9.36 -17.82
N ASP A 155 -9.32 -8.38 -17.23
CA ASP A 155 -9.35 -7.00 -17.70
C ASP A 155 -8.33 -6.12 -16.97
N VAL A 156 -8.18 -6.36 -15.66
CA VAL A 156 -7.31 -5.61 -14.74
C VAL A 156 -6.60 -6.61 -13.83
N VAL A 157 -5.32 -6.38 -13.56
CA VAL A 157 -4.55 -7.19 -12.60
C VAL A 157 -3.74 -6.30 -11.67
N ILE A 158 -3.61 -6.72 -10.42
CA ILE A 158 -2.56 -6.27 -9.51
C ILE A 158 -1.51 -7.36 -9.52
N LEU A 159 -0.24 -7.00 -9.70
CA LEU A 159 0.88 -7.94 -9.73
C LEU A 159 1.95 -7.50 -8.76
N GLN A 160 2.66 -8.46 -8.21
CA GLN A 160 3.90 -8.23 -7.47
C GLN A 160 5.06 -8.75 -8.29
N ARG A 161 6.11 -7.95 -8.45
CA ARG A 161 7.28 -8.33 -9.22
C ARG A 161 8.57 -7.84 -8.59
N HIS A 162 9.60 -8.64 -8.70
CA HIS A 162 10.96 -8.28 -8.39
C HIS A 162 11.45 -7.16 -9.32
N CYS A 163 12.36 -6.30 -8.85
CA CYS A 163 12.86 -5.16 -9.62
C CYS A 163 13.51 -5.57 -10.97
N ASN A 164 14.14 -6.75 -11.03
CA ASN A 164 14.78 -7.27 -12.25
C ASN A 164 13.82 -8.09 -13.13
N TYR A 165 12.55 -8.24 -12.75
CA TYR A 165 11.61 -9.02 -13.53
C TYR A 165 11.20 -8.27 -14.80
N VAL A 166 11.52 -8.87 -15.94
CA VAL A 166 11.07 -8.40 -17.25
C VAL A 166 9.81 -9.16 -17.63
N SER A 167 8.68 -8.47 -17.69
CA SER A 167 7.44 -9.07 -18.16
C SER A 167 7.54 -9.45 -19.62
N PRO A 168 7.19 -10.70 -20.01
CA PRO A 168 7.08 -11.05 -21.42
C PRO A 168 5.89 -10.35 -22.11
N TYR A 169 4.99 -9.78 -21.34
CA TYR A 169 3.77 -9.15 -21.82
C TYR A 169 3.86 -7.62 -21.74
N ARG A 170 3.23 -6.92 -22.68
CA ARG A 170 3.13 -5.46 -22.71
C ARG A 170 1.68 -5.06 -22.45
N PRO A 171 1.35 -4.61 -21.23
CA PRO A 171 0.02 -4.07 -20.94
C PRO A 171 -0.19 -2.75 -21.68
N SER A 172 -1.45 -2.39 -21.97
CA SER A 172 -1.80 -1.08 -22.52
C SER A 172 -1.65 0.02 -21.47
N TYR A 173 -1.84 -0.35 -20.19
CA TYR A 173 -1.70 0.54 -19.05
C TYR A 173 -0.93 -0.16 -17.92
N GLU A 174 0.02 0.57 -17.34
CA GLU A 174 0.75 0.14 -16.15
C GLU A 174 0.93 1.33 -15.19
N HIS A 175 0.76 1.06 -13.89
CA HIS A 175 1.01 2.03 -12.83
C HIS A 175 1.60 1.32 -11.61
N VAL A 176 2.69 1.86 -11.06
CA VAL A 176 3.24 1.38 -9.79
C VAL A 176 2.36 1.91 -8.66
N LEU A 177 1.74 1.00 -7.92
CA LEU A 177 0.89 1.33 -6.78
C LEU A 177 1.73 1.61 -5.53
N MET A 178 2.74 0.77 -5.29
CA MET A 178 3.63 0.88 -4.13
C MET A 178 4.86 -0.01 -4.30
N GLU A 179 5.88 0.27 -3.48
CA GLU A 179 7.01 -0.63 -3.24
C GLU A 179 6.83 -1.34 -1.90
N GLU A 180 7.07 -2.64 -1.86
CA GLU A 180 7.05 -3.45 -0.64
C GLU A 180 8.47 -3.79 -0.20
N ARG A 181 8.81 -3.43 1.04
CA ARG A 181 10.03 -3.90 1.68
C ARG A 181 9.86 -5.35 2.10
N LEU A 182 10.88 -6.14 1.85
CA LEU A 182 10.92 -7.54 2.23
C LEU A 182 11.85 -7.73 3.44
N CYS A 183 11.49 -8.70 4.28
CA CYS A 183 12.32 -9.10 5.41
C CYS A 183 12.54 -10.61 5.40
N TRP A 184 13.75 -11.02 5.78
CA TRP A 184 14.02 -12.39 6.16
C TRP A 184 13.35 -12.69 7.48
N VAL A 185 12.67 -13.81 7.57
CA VAL A 185 11.91 -14.21 8.76
C VAL A 185 12.06 -15.68 9.09
N SER A 186 12.00 -15.98 10.39
CA SER A 186 11.92 -17.34 10.92
C SER A 186 10.85 -17.43 12.02
N GLY A 187 10.45 -18.62 12.42
CA GLY A 187 9.57 -18.86 13.55
C GLY A 187 10.31 -18.93 14.90
N GLY A 188 11.63 -18.87 14.92
CA GLY A 188 12.47 -18.92 16.10
C GLY A 188 13.82 -18.28 15.90
N ARG A 189 14.59 -18.19 16.98
CA ARG A 189 15.95 -17.65 16.97
C ARG A 189 16.97 -18.80 16.94
N ASP A 190 17.18 -19.36 15.77
CA ASP A 190 18.26 -20.32 15.52
C ASP A 190 19.55 -19.60 15.13
N ASP A 191 20.69 -20.26 15.28
CA ASP A 191 21.97 -19.70 14.86
C ASP A 191 22.21 -19.95 13.35
N PHE A 192 21.42 -19.28 12.51
CA PHE A 192 21.52 -19.39 11.04
C PHE A 192 22.88 -18.96 10.50
N LYS A 193 23.63 -18.13 11.23
CA LYS A 193 24.95 -17.65 10.82
C LYS A 193 25.97 -18.76 10.79
N SER A 194 25.92 -19.70 11.74
CA SER A 194 26.85 -20.84 11.84
C SER A 194 26.49 -22.02 10.93
N MET A 195 25.29 -22.03 10.35
CA MET A 195 24.87 -23.10 9.46
C MET A 195 25.68 -23.12 8.16
N GLU A 196 26.12 -24.29 7.72
CA GLU A 196 26.82 -24.48 6.44
C GLU A 196 25.86 -24.17 5.26
N GLU A 197 24.65 -24.67 5.32
CA GLU A 197 23.58 -24.44 4.35
C GLU A 197 22.32 -23.94 5.06
N LEU A 198 21.66 -22.92 4.50
CA LEU A 198 20.42 -22.38 5.06
C LEU A 198 19.20 -23.20 4.66
N PRO A 199 18.34 -23.60 5.59
CA PRO A 199 17.05 -24.21 5.26
C PRO A 199 16.06 -23.16 4.74
N LEU A 200 15.80 -23.12 3.43
CA LEU A 200 14.92 -22.13 2.83
C LEU A 200 13.49 -22.64 2.65
N ILE A 201 12.57 -21.79 3.08
CA ILE A 201 11.14 -21.94 2.81
C ILE A 201 10.77 -20.94 1.71
N THR A 202 10.24 -21.42 0.58
CA THR A 202 9.98 -20.56 -0.55
C THR A 202 8.69 -20.91 -1.29
N PHE A 203 8.31 -20.02 -2.20
CA PHE A 203 7.22 -20.22 -3.13
C PHE A 203 7.66 -21.08 -4.33
N SER A 204 6.68 -21.67 -5.01
CA SER A 204 6.91 -22.36 -6.27
C SER A 204 7.38 -21.40 -7.37
N GLU A 205 7.84 -21.93 -8.50
CA GLU A 205 8.45 -21.17 -9.60
C GLU A 205 7.53 -20.10 -10.23
N GLY A 206 6.23 -20.21 -10.08
CA GLY A 206 5.27 -19.17 -10.53
C GLY A 206 5.32 -17.85 -9.76
N CYS A 207 6.03 -17.78 -8.62
CA CYS A 207 6.24 -16.58 -7.86
C CYS A 207 7.35 -15.72 -8.49
N THR A 208 7.00 -14.62 -9.12
CA THR A 208 7.92 -13.68 -9.79
C THR A 208 8.41 -12.55 -8.90
N SER A 209 8.13 -12.60 -7.62
CA SER A 209 8.46 -11.57 -6.63
C SER A 209 9.40 -12.08 -5.54
N TYR A 210 8.88 -12.75 -4.53
CA TYR A 210 9.63 -13.09 -3.32
C TYR A 210 10.70 -14.17 -3.54
N ARG A 211 10.39 -15.20 -4.33
CA ARG A 211 11.36 -16.26 -4.64
C ARG A 211 12.60 -15.74 -5.36
N PRO A 212 12.51 -14.96 -6.46
CA PRO A 212 13.69 -14.36 -7.10
C PRO A 212 14.44 -13.43 -6.14
N ALA A 213 13.75 -12.54 -5.41
CA ALA A 213 14.38 -11.64 -4.46
C ALA A 213 15.25 -12.38 -3.44
N MET A 214 14.73 -13.47 -2.88
CA MET A 214 15.43 -14.31 -1.92
C MET A 214 16.66 -15.01 -2.54
N LEU A 215 16.48 -15.69 -3.66
CA LEU A 215 17.52 -16.50 -4.28
C LEU A 215 18.64 -15.65 -4.88
N GLU A 216 18.33 -14.54 -5.53
CA GLU A 216 19.33 -13.60 -6.09
C GLU A 216 20.15 -12.94 -4.98
N SER A 217 19.51 -12.56 -3.85
CA SER A 217 20.24 -11.97 -2.72
C SER A 217 21.24 -12.96 -2.11
N LEU A 218 20.90 -14.22 -1.94
CA LEU A 218 21.81 -15.25 -1.45
C LEU A 218 22.93 -15.57 -2.45
N ALA A 219 22.61 -15.62 -3.73
CA ALA A 219 23.58 -15.84 -4.79
C ALA A 219 24.62 -14.72 -4.86
N ALA A 220 24.21 -13.46 -4.65
CA ALA A 220 25.12 -12.30 -4.65
C ALA A 220 26.22 -12.37 -3.58
N VAL A 221 25.97 -13.06 -2.47
CA VAL A 221 26.93 -13.26 -1.38
C VAL A 221 27.46 -14.71 -1.31
N ASN A 222 27.16 -15.53 -2.29
CA ASN A 222 27.53 -16.95 -2.35
C ASN A 222 27.15 -17.72 -1.08
N ARG A 223 25.97 -17.43 -0.50
CA ARG A 223 25.48 -18.10 0.70
C ARG A 223 24.80 -19.41 0.35
N PRO A 224 25.32 -20.60 0.77
CA PRO A 224 24.72 -21.89 0.45
C PRO A 224 23.37 -22.08 1.13
N TYR A 225 22.47 -22.79 0.45
CA TYR A 225 21.14 -23.12 0.96
C TYR A 225 20.60 -24.41 0.36
N TYR A 226 19.61 -24.98 1.03
CA TYR A 226 18.74 -26.02 0.45
C TYR A 226 17.26 -25.64 0.62
N LEU A 227 16.39 -26.15 -0.23
CA LEU A 227 14.96 -25.91 -0.15
C LEU A 227 14.33 -26.89 0.84
N SER A 228 14.05 -26.43 2.06
CA SER A 228 13.41 -27.24 3.10
C SER A 228 11.90 -27.36 2.90
N PHE A 229 11.28 -26.32 2.31
CA PHE A 229 9.84 -26.32 2.03
C PHE A 229 9.53 -25.46 0.80
N VAL A 230 8.70 -25.98 -0.13
CA VAL A 230 8.26 -25.26 -1.32
C VAL A 230 6.75 -25.40 -1.46
N SER A 231 6.03 -24.28 -1.61
CA SER A 231 4.58 -24.31 -1.78
C SER A 231 4.07 -23.25 -2.74
N GLY A 232 2.95 -23.56 -3.41
CA GLY A 232 2.16 -22.59 -4.18
C GLY A 232 1.21 -21.76 -3.30
N SER A 233 1.04 -22.13 -2.05
CA SER A 233 0.13 -21.45 -1.12
C SER A 233 0.88 -20.50 -0.21
N TYR A 234 0.46 -19.23 -0.20
CA TYR A 234 1.03 -18.20 0.68
C TYR A 234 0.88 -18.59 2.16
N GLU A 235 -0.28 -19.08 2.55
CA GLU A 235 -0.55 -19.47 3.94
C GLU A 235 0.26 -20.70 4.36
N SER A 236 0.51 -21.64 3.44
CA SER A 236 1.37 -22.80 3.73
C SER A 236 2.83 -22.39 3.96
N VAL A 237 3.35 -21.42 3.18
CA VAL A 237 4.69 -20.85 3.39
C VAL A 237 4.78 -20.17 4.76
N ARG A 238 3.80 -19.33 5.11
CA ARG A 238 3.75 -18.68 6.43
C ARG A 238 3.72 -19.69 7.58
N SER A 239 2.88 -20.70 7.46
CA SER A 239 2.77 -21.75 8.48
C SER A 239 4.06 -22.56 8.64
N ALA A 240 4.76 -22.85 7.53
CA ALA A 240 6.05 -23.55 7.56
C ALA A 240 7.12 -22.71 8.27
N ILE A 241 7.16 -21.39 8.03
CA ILE A 241 8.09 -20.48 8.72
C ILE A 241 7.82 -20.49 10.23
N ILE A 242 6.56 -20.29 10.64
CA ILE A 242 6.17 -20.28 12.06
C ILE A 242 6.48 -21.62 12.74
N SER A 243 6.34 -22.75 12.02
CA SER A 243 6.61 -24.08 12.52
C SER A 243 8.10 -24.44 12.57
N GLY A 244 9.01 -23.53 12.17
CA GLY A 244 10.45 -23.75 12.29
C GLY A 244 11.06 -24.65 11.20
N PHE A 245 10.43 -24.80 10.04
CA PHE A 245 11.03 -25.56 8.91
C PHE A 245 12.27 -24.87 8.33
N GLY A 246 12.51 -23.59 8.66
CA GLY A 246 13.63 -22.81 8.18
C GLY A 246 13.30 -21.32 8.11
N ILE A 247 13.98 -20.63 7.19
CA ILE A 247 13.82 -19.20 6.97
C ILE A 247 13.10 -18.93 5.65
N GLY A 248 12.30 -17.87 5.63
CA GLY A 248 11.61 -17.42 4.44
C GLY A 248 11.68 -15.89 4.29
N VAL A 249 10.96 -15.38 3.30
CA VAL A 249 10.86 -13.95 3.02
C VAL A 249 9.39 -13.54 3.00
N LEU A 250 9.07 -12.49 3.76
CA LEU A 250 7.72 -11.89 3.81
C LEU A 250 7.81 -10.36 3.68
N PRO A 251 6.73 -9.71 3.19
CA PRO A 251 6.61 -8.26 3.27
C PRO A 251 6.62 -7.77 4.72
N GLU A 252 7.33 -6.68 4.99
CA GLU A 252 7.47 -6.09 6.33
C GLU A 252 6.11 -5.85 7.02
N LYS A 253 5.11 -5.41 6.26
CA LYS A 253 3.74 -5.15 6.76
C LYS A 253 2.96 -6.39 7.21
N GLU A 254 3.42 -7.59 6.87
CA GLU A 254 2.77 -8.87 7.19
C GLU A 254 3.41 -9.60 8.38
N ILE A 255 4.45 -8.98 8.95
CA ILE A 255 5.20 -9.55 10.07
C ILE A 255 4.52 -9.14 11.36
N ASP A 256 4.21 -10.14 12.19
CA ASP A 256 3.67 -9.97 13.54
C ASP A 256 4.60 -10.64 14.57
N ASP A 257 4.17 -10.75 15.81
CA ASP A 257 4.92 -11.27 16.94
C ASP A 257 5.26 -12.78 16.86
N ARG A 258 4.69 -13.50 15.90
CA ARG A 258 5.01 -14.92 15.62
C ARG A 258 6.28 -15.09 14.84
N TYR A 259 6.85 -14.01 14.28
CA TYR A 259 8.04 -14.05 13.44
C TYR A 259 9.21 -13.35 14.10
N VAL A 260 10.40 -13.88 13.86
CA VAL A 260 11.66 -13.21 14.16
C VAL A 260 12.23 -12.64 12.86
N ILE A 261 12.48 -11.33 12.82
CA ILE A 261 13.14 -10.68 11.69
C ILE A 261 14.65 -10.96 11.81
N LEU A 262 15.21 -11.45 10.72
CA LEU A 262 16.64 -11.75 10.59
C LEU A 262 17.32 -10.69 9.72
N THR A 263 18.59 -10.42 10.00
CA THR A 263 19.36 -9.33 9.41
C THR A 263 20.77 -9.77 9.02
N ASP A 264 21.64 -8.83 8.67
CA ASP A 264 23.07 -9.01 8.47
C ASP A 264 23.79 -9.61 9.69
N LYS A 265 23.29 -9.34 10.90
CA LYS A 265 23.79 -9.95 12.15
C LYS A 265 23.63 -11.45 12.16
N ASP A 266 22.59 -11.94 11.51
CA ASP A 266 22.24 -13.35 11.36
C ASP A 266 22.89 -13.97 10.10
N GLY A 267 23.72 -13.21 9.39
CA GLY A 267 24.46 -13.64 8.20
C GLY A 267 23.61 -13.63 6.92
N LEU A 268 22.57 -12.83 6.87
CA LEU A 268 21.67 -12.72 5.71
C LEU A 268 21.87 -11.39 4.95
N PRO A 269 21.87 -11.43 3.61
CA PRO A 269 22.01 -10.23 2.79
C PRO A 269 20.74 -9.38 2.81
N GLU A 270 20.88 -8.11 2.42
CA GLU A 270 19.74 -7.24 2.19
C GLU A 270 18.86 -7.76 1.03
N LEU A 271 17.57 -7.60 1.17
CA LEU A 271 16.59 -7.98 0.16
C LEU A 271 16.20 -6.76 -0.68
N PRO A 272 16.05 -6.90 -2.01
CA PRO A 272 15.49 -5.86 -2.85
C PRO A 272 14.00 -5.67 -2.55
N ALA A 273 13.51 -4.45 -2.80
CA ALA A 273 12.08 -4.18 -2.76
C ALA A 273 11.34 -4.87 -3.90
N VAL A 274 10.05 -5.11 -3.70
CA VAL A 274 9.13 -5.67 -4.68
C VAL A 274 8.12 -4.62 -5.07
N SER A 275 7.98 -4.38 -6.38
CA SER A 275 6.98 -3.44 -6.90
C SER A 275 5.60 -4.11 -6.96
N VAL A 276 4.59 -3.42 -6.45
CA VAL A 276 3.17 -3.74 -6.67
C VAL A 276 2.67 -2.88 -7.80
N VAL A 277 2.25 -3.50 -8.89
CA VAL A 277 1.83 -2.79 -10.11
C VAL A 277 0.40 -3.12 -10.49
N LEU A 278 -0.31 -2.12 -10.98
CA LEU A 278 -1.63 -2.24 -11.57
C LEU A 278 -1.48 -2.23 -13.08
N GLN A 279 -2.03 -3.24 -13.76
CA GLN A 279 -1.98 -3.35 -15.20
C GLN A 279 -3.37 -3.60 -15.80
N SER A 280 -3.60 -3.10 -17.00
CA SER A 280 -4.75 -3.48 -17.82
C SER A 280 -4.37 -3.59 -19.31
N LYS A 281 -5.12 -4.39 -20.06
CA LYS A 281 -4.96 -4.56 -21.51
C LYS A 281 -5.87 -3.63 -22.31
N SER A 282 -6.81 -2.95 -21.66
CA SER A 282 -7.75 -2.02 -22.26
C SER A 282 -7.78 -0.71 -21.51
N GLU A 283 -7.95 0.38 -22.24
CA GLU A 283 -8.17 1.73 -21.70
C GLU A 283 -9.62 2.18 -21.88
N SER A 284 -10.58 1.24 -21.93
CA SER A 284 -11.99 1.61 -21.98
C SER A 284 -12.37 2.52 -20.79
N PRO A 285 -13.34 3.43 -20.96
CA PRO A 285 -13.71 4.35 -19.87
C PRO A 285 -14.01 3.67 -18.54
N VAL A 286 -14.66 2.50 -18.59
CA VAL A 286 -15.01 1.70 -17.39
C VAL A 286 -13.75 1.17 -16.73
N ILE A 287 -12.82 0.59 -17.50
CA ILE A 287 -11.55 0.06 -16.98
C ILE A 287 -10.69 1.19 -16.40
N ARG A 288 -10.58 2.32 -17.09
CA ARG A 288 -9.82 3.49 -16.61
C ARG A 288 -10.37 4.00 -15.28
N GLN A 289 -11.69 4.19 -15.16
CA GLN A 289 -12.32 4.63 -13.93
C GLN A 289 -12.14 3.61 -12.79
N PHE A 290 -12.18 2.32 -13.10
CA PHE A 290 -11.92 1.26 -12.12
C PHE A 290 -10.46 1.27 -11.65
N CYS A 291 -9.50 1.44 -12.54
CA CYS A 291 -8.09 1.61 -12.20
C CYS A 291 -7.87 2.86 -11.32
N ASP A 292 -8.52 3.98 -11.64
CA ASP A 292 -8.44 5.21 -10.83
C ASP A 292 -9.01 5.02 -9.43
N LEU A 293 -10.09 4.24 -9.31
CA LEU A 293 -10.62 3.84 -8.02
C LEU A 293 -9.59 3.03 -7.23
N LEU A 294 -9.00 2.00 -7.83
CA LEU A 294 -7.99 1.16 -7.15
C LEU A 294 -6.79 2.00 -6.69
N LYS A 295 -6.27 2.90 -7.52
CA LYS A 295 -5.17 3.81 -7.15
C LYS A 295 -5.51 4.73 -5.97
N SER A 296 -6.79 5.10 -5.83
CA SER A 296 -7.24 5.97 -4.74
C SER A 296 -7.40 5.26 -3.38
N LEU A 297 -7.18 3.95 -3.31
CA LEU A 297 -7.28 3.22 -2.05
C LEU A 297 -6.17 3.64 -1.09
N PRO A 298 -6.47 3.82 0.21
CA PRO A 298 -5.50 4.28 1.21
C PRO A 298 -4.25 3.40 1.30
N ASP A 299 -4.40 2.12 0.99
CA ASP A 299 -3.32 1.13 1.06
C ASP A 299 -2.24 1.35 0.00
N PHE A 300 -2.61 1.94 -1.14
CA PHE A 300 -1.71 2.26 -2.23
C PHE A 300 -1.20 3.71 -2.20
N ASN A 301 -1.82 4.57 -1.39
CA ASN A 301 -1.45 5.99 -1.30
C ASN A 301 -0.36 6.30 -0.26
N LYS A 302 0.12 5.31 0.49
CA LYS A 302 1.07 5.53 1.60
C LYS A 302 2.54 5.70 1.20
N ASN A 303 2.93 5.44 -0.05
CA ASN A 303 4.34 5.28 -0.43
C ASN A 303 4.93 6.34 -1.37
N HIS A 304 4.36 7.52 -1.50
CA HIS A 304 4.98 8.58 -2.32
C HIS A 304 5.82 9.57 -1.51
N LYS A 305 6.38 9.17 -0.35
CA LYS A 305 7.40 10.01 0.33
C LYS A 305 8.40 9.13 1.10
N ASN A 306 9.51 8.89 0.50
CA ASN A 306 10.83 8.94 1.10
C ASN A 306 11.65 10.00 0.36
#